data_c8b1cc8409ce01aa2dca84bcffbe76ac
#
_entry.id   c8b1cc8409ce01aa2dca84bcffbe76ac
#
_cell.length_a   1.000
_cell.length_b   1.000
_cell.length_c   1.000
_cell.angle_alpha   90.00
_cell.angle_beta   90.00
_cell.angle_gamma   90.00
#
_symmetry.space_group_name_H-M   'P 1'
#
loop_
_entity.id
_entity.type
_entity.pdbx_description
1 polymer ?
#
loop_
_entity_poly.entity_id
_entity_poly.type
_entity_poly.pdbx_seq_one_letter_code
_entity_poly.pdbx_strand_id
1 'polypeptide(L)'
;MVGEKNTNIHTKMEKTVQTLWTGRKSLVRDSFGWLEPQYHLMAWALSCLMLRESYDDVELYTDSEGAAVLIDRLRLPYTQVRVCYDRLDIPEPHWAYAKMMTYSMQDSPFIHVDGDIFVPRRLAADIGSCGLIAQNEEVGTAYYKNIMDGLDTRDMVMPRCLHEELARQSIGSYNAGVLGGSDTGFIQRYCETAFRIIRDNGLDRADSGRLNGNYNLMFEQVLFYAMVKAERRKVTTLFAGRTCDNGYTYGEFCDFLNISRRPLLHLLGGHKRNAKACALLARALLGRYPEYFWRIAEMFGGRHPRLSGMPVAETDRLSAVRCVASYTDWLEERKREWDAVERDRLIRQEELAARVVEFFNIGEERRDGCVLAVNPYMRVF
;
A
#
# COMPACT_ATOMS: atom_id res chain seq x y z
N MET A 1 -40.38 25.48 25.00
CA MET A 1 -39.24 25.78 24.10
C MET A 1 -38.07 25.00 24.61
N VAL A 2 -37.83 23.83 24.02
CA VAL A 2 -36.70 22.96 24.34
C VAL A 2 -35.67 23.23 23.23
N GLY A 3 -34.54 23.82 23.64
CA GLY A 3 -33.46 24.14 22.72
C GLY A 3 -32.75 22.87 22.22
N GLU A 4 -32.85 22.60 20.93
CA GLU A 4 -32.01 21.62 20.24
C GLU A 4 -30.55 22.10 20.33
N LYS A 5 -29.76 21.40 21.11
CA LYS A 5 -28.31 21.49 21.04
C LYS A 5 -27.85 20.80 19.73
N ASN A 6 -27.66 21.62 18.68
CA ASN A 6 -26.91 21.22 17.51
C ASN A 6 -25.48 20.93 17.94
N THR A 7 -25.18 19.69 18.26
CA THR A 7 -23.82 19.15 18.34
C THR A 7 -23.31 19.00 16.92
N ASN A 8 -22.69 20.04 16.38
CA ASN A 8 -21.80 19.95 15.25
C ASN A 8 -20.64 19.00 15.64
N ILE A 9 -20.82 17.71 15.41
CA ILE A 9 -19.73 16.76 15.39
C ILE A 9 -18.96 17.10 14.11
N HIS A 10 -17.98 18.00 14.21
CA HIS A 10 -16.90 18.04 13.25
C HIS A 10 -16.23 16.67 13.31
N THR A 11 -16.61 15.78 12.41
CA THR A 11 -15.84 14.57 12.10
C THR A 11 -14.47 15.07 11.66
N LYS A 12 -13.51 15.04 12.59
CA LYS A 12 -12.13 15.43 12.32
C LYS A 12 -11.65 14.50 11.20
N MET A 13 -11.33 15.07 10.04
CA MET A 13 -10.84 14.29 8.89
C MET A 13 -9.65 13.44 9.35
N GLU A 14 -9.74 12.14 9.14
CA GLU A 14 -8.67 11.21 9.48
C GLU A 14 -7.59 11.31 8.42
N LYS A 15 -6.43 11.78 8.84
CA LYS A 15 -5.26 11.97 7.98
C LYS A 15 -4.53 10.66 7.76
N THR A 16 -4.40 10.26 6.52
CA THR A 16 -3.59 9.11 6.11
C THR A 16 -2.36 9.62 5.36
N VAL A 17 -1.18 9.10 5.67
CA VAL A 17 0.07 9.53 5.03
C VAL A 17 0.81 8.33 4.46
N GLN A 18 1.48 8.53 3.33
CA GLN A 18 2.39 7.57 2.70
C GLN A 18 3.74 8.22 2.46
N THR A 19 4.81 7.42 2.50
CA THR A 19 6.19 7.90 2.28
C THR A 19 6.84 7.13 1.15
N LEU A 20 7.32 7.83 0.14
CA LEU A 20 8.18 7.29 -0.89
C LEU A 20 9.47 8.11 -0.99
N TRP A 21 10.58 7.52 -0.63
CA TRP A 21 11.91 8.06 -0.90
C TRP A 21 12.65 7.14 -1.86
N THR A 22 13.11 7.66 -2.98
CA THR A 22 13.75 6.85 -4.02
C THR A 22 15.23 6.63 -3.77
N GLY A 23 15.87 7.41 -2.90
CA GLY A 23 17.28 7.26 -2.60
C GLY A 23 18.17 7.48 -3.84
N ARG A 24 17.76 8.38 -4.76
CA ARG A 24 18.42 8.66 -6.05
C ARG A 24 18.26 7.54 -7.10
N LYS A 25 17.43 6.54 -6.85
CA LYS A 25 17.05 5.52 -7.83
C LYS A 25 15.92 5.99 -8.72
N SER A 26 15.78 5.33 -9.88
CA SER A 26 14.69 5.59 -10.81
C SER A 26 13.54 4.61 -10.62
N LEU A 27 12.34 5.09 -10.40
CA LEU A 27 11.14 4.27 -10.26
C LEU A 27 10.78 3.44 -11.51
N VAL A 28 11.34 3.80 -12.66
CA VAL A 28 11.12 3.06 -13.91
C VAL A 28 12.25 2.10 -14.29
N ARG A 29 13.38 2.15 -13.57
CA ARG A 29 14.54 1.28 -13.83
C ARG A 29 14.86 0.34 -12.68
N ASP A 30 14.66 0.80 -11.45
CA ASP A 30 15.02 0.06 -10.25
C ASP A 30 13.79 -0.62 -9.63
N SER A 31 13.95 -1.86 -9.20
CA SER A 31 12.82 -2.67 -8.74
C SER A 31 12.41 -2.42 -7.27
N PHE A 32 13.21 -1.73 -6.48
CA PHE A 32 12.95 -1.47 -5.05
C PHE A 32 12.56 -2.72 -4.25
N GLY A 33 13.23 -3.83 -4.54
CA GLY A 33 12.98 -5.12 -3.89
C GLY A 33 11.80 -5.92 -4.46
N TRP A 34 11.14 -5.43 -5.49
CA TRP A 34 10.12 -6.14 -6.25
C TRP A 34 10.72 -7.03 -7.35
N LEU A 35 9.89 -7.86 -7.94
CA LEU A 35 10.29 -8.71 -9.07
C LEU A 35 10.73 -7.86 -10.26
N GLU A 36 9.97 -6.83 -10.57
CA GLU A 36 10.23 -5.83 -11.63
C GLU A 36 9.68 -4.47 -11.20
N PRO A 37 10.18 -3.35 -11.78
CA PRO A 37 9.74 -1.99 -11.43
C PRO A 37 8.23 -1.76 -11.62
N GLN A 38 7.61 -2.41 -12.62
CA GLN A 38 6.18 -2.29 -12.88
C GLN A 38 5.34 -2.69 -11.66
N TYR A 39 5.73 -3.77 -10.96
CA TYR A 39 4.98 -4.23 -9.79
C TYR A 39 5.08 -3.26 -8.62
N HIS A 40 6.23 -2.60 -8.47
CA HIS A 40 6.38 -1.53 -7.49
C HIS A 40 5.39 -0.39 -7.74
N LEU A 41 5.32 0.09 -9.00
CA LEU A 41 4.37 1.14 -9.37
C LEU A 41 2.91 0.67 -9.25
N MET A 42 2.62 -0.59 -9.60
CA MET A 42 1.27 -1.17 -9.42
C MET A 42 0.86 -1.24 -7.96
N ALA A 43 1.80 -1.51 -7.04
CA ALA A 43 1.53 -1.51 -5.62
C ALA A 43 1.20 -0.09 -5.12
N TRP A 44 2.00 0.90 -5.47
CA TRP A 44 1.73 2.30 -5.12
C TRP A 44 0.37 2.78 -5.66
N ALA A 45 0.07 2.45 -6.92
CA ALA A 45 -1.20 2.81 -7.53
C ALA A 45 -2.38 2.16 -6.79
N LEU A 46 -2.35 0.84 -6.58
CA LEU A 46 -3.43 0.12 -5.91
C LEU A 46 -3.60 0.61 -4.46
N SER A 47 -2.50 0.80 -3.72
CA SER A 47 -2.53 1.28 -2.34
C SER A 47 -3.16 2.67 -2.25
N CYS A 48 -2.67 3.64 -3.01
CA CYS A 48 -3.21 5.00 -3.04
C CYS A 48 -4.70 5.03 -3.40
N LEU A 49 -5.09 4.35 -4.48
CA LEU A 49 -6.47 4.35 -4.97
C LEU A 49 -7.44 3.74 -3.96
N MET A 50 -7.06 2.63 -3.32
CA MET A 50 -7.90 2.01 -2.28
C MET A 50 -8.00 2.90 -1.03
N LEU A 51 -6.92 3.57 -0.63
CA LEU A 51 -6.97 4.54 0.46
C LEU A 51 -7.91 5.71 0.12
N ARG A 52 -7.83 6.24 -1.11
CA ARG A 52 -8.69 7.33 -1.57
C ARG A 52 -10.19 6.97 -1.65
N GLU A 53 -10.53 5.71 -1.79
CA GLU A 53 -11.93 5.27 -1.68
C GLU A 53 -12.46 5.34 -0.24
N SER A 54 -11.55 5.25 0.74
CA SER A 54 -11.93 5.12 2.16
C SER A 54 -11.62 6.36 3.00
N TYR A 55 -10.69 7.23 2.55
CA TYR A 55 -10.21 8.39 3.29
C TYR A 55 -10.24 9.65 2.43
N ASP A 56 -10.74 10.74 3.01
CA ASP A 56 -10.82 12.05 2.35
C ASP A 56 -9.45 12.71 2.26
N ASP A 57 -8.56 12.47 3.25
CA ASP A 57 -7.23 13.05 3.33
C ASP A 57 -6.15 11.97 3.24
N VAL A 58 -5.47 11.89 2.10
CA VAL A 58 -4.36 10.98 1.83
C VAL A 58 -3.18 11.77 1.27
N GLU A 59 -2.16 11.98 2.10
CA GLU A 59 -0.97 12.77 1.76
C GLU A 59 0.20 11.87 1.32
N LEU A 60 0.98 12.33 0.36
CA LEU A 60 2.25 11.74 -0.06
C LEU A 60 3.42 12.62 0.36
N TYR A 61 4.39 12.03 1.06
CA TYR A 61 5.70 12.61 1.35
C TYR A 61 6.73 11.91 0.47
N THR A 62 7.46 12.68 -0.36
CA THR A 62 8.32 12.06 -1.37
C THR A 62 9.48 12.98 -1.76
N ASP A 63 10.30 12.51 -2.70
CA ASP A 63 11.28 13.29 -3.45
C ASP A 63 10.77 13.66 -4.85
N SER A 64 11.55 14.41 -5.62
CA SER A 64 11.18 14.88 -6.95
C SER A 64 10.95 13.73 -7.94
N GLU A 65 11.71 12.62 -7.88
CA GLU A 65 11.47 11.44 -8.74
C GLU A 65 10.14 10.78 -8.40
N GLY A 66 9.82 10.62 -7.11
CA GLY A 66 8.54 10.07 -6.67
C GLY A 66 7.36 10.94 -7.12
N ALA A 67 7.46 12.27 -6.99
CA ALA A 67 6.44 13.19 -7.46
C ALA A 67 6.27 13.12 -8.98
N ALA A 68 7.36 13.18 -9.75
CA ALA A 68 7.33 13.10 -11.21
C ALA A 68 6.67 11.81 -11.72
N VAL A 69 6.91 10.68 -11.06
CA VAL A 69 6.34 9.40 -11.50
C VAL A 69 4.93 9.19 -10.97
N LEU A 70 4.69 9.33 -9.67
CA LEU A 70 3.39 9.01 -9.07
C LEU A 70 2.33 10.07 -9.37
N ILE A 71 2.73 11.35 -9.45
CA ILE A 71 1.78 12.46 -9.63
C ILE A 71 1.72 12.89 -11.09
N ASP A 72 2.86 13.26 -11.71
CA ASP A 72 2.81 13.86 -13.05
C ASP A 72 2.49 12.81 -14.13
N ARG A 73 3.07 11.59 -14.00
CA ARG A 73 2.87 10.53 -15.01
C ARG A 73 1.70 9.62 -14.68
N LEU A 74 1.60 9.08 -13.46
CA LEU A 74 0.51 8.17 -13.07
C LEU A 74 -0.75 8.92 -12.67
N ARG A 75 -0.66 10.18 -12.22
CA ARG A 75 -1.79 11.00 -11.77
C ARG A 75 -2.53 10.36 -10.60
N LEU A 76 -1.78 9.81 -9.63
CA LEU A 76 -2.39 9.28 -8.43
C LEU A 76 -3.07 10.40 -7.63
N PRO A 77 -4.30 10.18 -7.13
CA PRO A 77 -5.16 11.23 -6.61
C PRO A 77 -4.87 11.53 -5.11
N TYR A 78 -3.60 11.71 -4.73
CA TYR A 78 -3.27 12.20 -3.40
C TYR A 78 -3.88 13.58 -3.16
N THR A 79 -4.34 13.84 -1.95
CA THR A 79 -4.92 15.14 -1.58
C THR A 79 -3.86 16.22 -1.41
N GLN A 80 -2.69 15.82 -0.93
CA GLN A 80 -1.53 16.67 -0.77
C GLN A 80 -0.25 15.91 -1.11
N VAL A 81 0.70 16.59 -1.74
CA VAL A 81 2.02 16.04 -2.06
C VAL A 81 3.09 16.98 -1.51
N ARG A 82 4.01 16.42 -0.72
CA ARG A 82 5.12 17.13 -0.12
C ARG A 82 6.44 16.59 -0.65
N VAL A 83 7.09 17.35 -1.53
CA VAL A 83 8.43 17.04 -2.02
C VAL A 83 9.45 17.57 -1.01
N CYS A 84 9.96 16.69 -0.17
CA CYS A 84 10.80 17.08 0.98
C CYS A 84 12.06 16.23 1.17
N TYR A 85 12.30 15.23 0.31
CA TYR A 85 13.43 14.30 0.48
C TYR A 85 14.56 14.46 -0.54
N ASP A 86 14.52 15.45 -1.43
CA ASP A 86 15.58 15.66 -2.45
C ASP A 86 16.97 15.88 -1.85
N ARG A 87 17.02 16.46 -0.65
CA ARG A 87 18.26 16.75 0.05
C ARG A 87 18.60 15.76 1.16
N LEU A 88 17.84 14.66 1.23
CA LEU A 88 18.09 13.65 2.23
C LEU A 88 19.35 12.86 1.87
N ASP A 89 20.39 13.04 2.68
CA ASP A 89 21.70 12.42 2.49
C ASP A 89 21.90 11.30 3.51
N ILE A 90 21.19 10.19 3.27
CA ILE A 90 21.23 8.95 4.06
C ILE A 90 21.61 7.81 3.13
N PRO A 91 22.43 6.84 3.57
CA PRO A 91 22.69 5.63 2.79
C PRO A 91 21.39 4.93 2.41
N GLU A 92 21.27 4.56 1.13
CA GLU A 92 20.07 3.92 0.58
C GLU A 92 19.54 2.72 1.39
N PRO A 93 20.41 1.83 1.94
CA PRO A 93 19.93 0.74 2.78
C PRO A 93 19.08 1.18 3.98
N HIS A 94 19.23 2.41 4.46
CA HIS A 94 18.50 2.95 5.62
C HIS A 94 17.25 3.73 5.23
N TRP A 95 16.49 3.19 4.30
CA TRP A 95 15.29 3.79 3.70
C TRP A 95 14.19 4.18 4.71
N ALA A 96 14.08 3.47 5.83
CA ALA A 96 13.07 3.79 6.85
C ALA A 96 13.32 5.14 7.54
N TYR A 97 14.50 5.75 7.38
CA TYR A 97 14.77 7.10 7.87
C TYR A 97 13.78 8.13 7.29
N ALA A 98 13.51 8.07 5.99
CA ALA A 98 12.53 8.97 5.34
C ALA A 98 11.13 8.77 5.93
N LYS A 99 10.75 7.53 6.22
CA LYS A 99 9.48 7.18 6.86
C LYS A 99 9.40 7.76 8.28
N MET A 100 10.49 7.62 9.07
CA MET A 100 10.59 8.23 10.39
C MET A 100 10.50 9.77 10.34
N MET A 101 11.08 10.40 9.31
CA MET A 101 10.92 11.83 9.08
C MET A 101 9.46 12.20 8.81
N THR A 102 8.75 11.42 7.98
CA THR A 102 7.31 11.65 7.77
C THR A 102 6.54 11.62 9.11
N TYR A 103 6.82 10.63 9.96
CA TYR A 103 6.17 10.56 11.28
C TYR A 103 6.45 11.78 12.15
N SER A 104 7.71 12.23 12.19
CA SER A 104 8.13 13.38 13.00
C SER A 104 7.53 14.72 12.55
N MET A 105 7.11 14.81 11.29
CA MET A 105 6.44 15.99 10.73
C MET A 105 4.95 16.08 11.06
N GLN A 106 4.37 15.06 11.71
CA GLN A 106 2.95 15.06 12.00
C GLN A 106 2.67 15.75 13.35
N ASP A 107 1.83 16.76 13.31
CA ASP A 107 1.39 17.57 14.46
C ASP A 107 -0.04 17.25 14.92
N SER A 108 -0.74 16.44 14.18
CA SER A 108 -2.13 16.03 14.39
C SER A 108 -2.28 14.51 14.23
N PRO A 109 -3.38 13.91 14.74
CA PRO A 109 -3.62 12.48 14.58
C PRO A 109 -3.52 12.02 13.12
N PHE A 110 -2.78 10.94 12.89
CA PHE A 110 -2.54 10.39 11.56
C PHE A 110 -2.39 8.87 11.58
N ILE A 111 -2.55 8.25 10.42
CA ILE A 111 -2.07 6.89 10.14
C ILE A 111 -1.11 6.95 8.95
N HIS A 112 0.07 6.40 9.14
CA HIS A 112 0.96 6.08 8.02
C HIS A 112 0.64 4.67 7.50
N VAL A 113 0.64 4.53 6.17
CA VAL A 113 0.40 3.27 5.47
C VAL A 113 1.48 3.07 4.42
N ASP A 114 2.18 1.93 4.43
CA ASP A 114 3.20 1.61 3.43
C ASP A 114 2.59 1.41 2.03
N GLY A 115 3.37 1.70 0.97
CA GLY A 115 2.93 1.60 -0.42
C GLY A 115 2.67 0.17 -0.93
N ASP A 116 2.95 -0.85 -0.13
CA ASP A 116 2.69 -2.27 -0.37
C ASP A 116 1.56 -2.83 0.50
N ILE A 117 0.80 -1.93 1.13
CA ILE A 117 -0.41 -2.25 1.90
C ILE A 117 -1.65 -1.82 1.13
N PHE A 118 -2.63 -2.70 1.11
CA PHE A 118 -3.88 -2.53 0.39
C PHE A 118 -5.04 -2.57 1.39
N VAL A 119 -5.74 -1.44 1.54
CA VAL A 119 -6.82 -1.24 2.51
C VAL A 119 -8.15 -1.22 1.78
N PRO A 120 -8.93 -2.32 1.80
CA PRO A 120 -10.15 -2.45 0.97
C PRO A 120 -11.33 -1.63 1.48
N ARG A 121 -11.28 -1.16 2.69
CA ARG A 121 -12.29 -0.32 3.36
C ARG A 121 -11.65 0.43 4.52
N ARG A 122 -12.32 1.46 5.02
CA ARG A 122 -11.85 2.19 6.21
C ARG A 122 -11.47 1.24 7.34
N LEU A 123 -10.31 1.44 7.93
CA LEU A 123 -9.85 0.64 9.06
C LEU A 123 -10.82 0.81 10.23
N ALA A 124 -11.03 -0.26 10.99
CA ALA A 124 -11.96 -0.23 12.13
C ALA A 124 -11.46 0.61 13.31
N ALA A 125 -10.16 0.93 13.34
CA ALA A 125 -9.59 1.79 14.37
C ALA A 125 -9.93 3.25 14.10
N ASP A 126 -10.56 3.91 15.06
CA ASP A 126 -10.71 5.36 15.05
C ASP A 126 -9.38 6.01 15.44
N ILE A 127 -8.71 6.60 14.44
CA ILE A 127 -7.40 7.25 14.61
C ILE A 127 -7.45 8.34 15.69
N GLY A 128 -8.56 9.06 15.75
CA GLY A 128 -8.73 10.16 16.72
C GLY A 128 -8.82 9.70 18.16
N SER A 129 -9.29 8.47 18.41
CA SER A 129 -9.47 7.92 19.76
C SER A 129 -8.34 6.98 20.18
N CYS A 130 -7.60 6.40 19.24
CA CYS A 130 -6.47 5.52 19.54
C CYS A 130 -5.20 6.33 19.78
N GLY A 131 -4.59 6.19 20.97
CA GLY A 131 -3.32 6.86 21.29
C GLY A 131 -2.22 6.42 20.33
N LEU A 132 -1.99 5.11 20.19
CA LEU A 132 -1.05 4.52 19.25
C LEU A 132 -1.72 3.39 18.47
N ILE A 133 -1.39 3.30 17.19
CA ILE A 133 -1.86 2.26 16.26
C ILE A 133 -0.65 1.61 15.59
N ALA A 134 -0.69 0.30 15.42
CA ALA A 134 0.25 -0.45 14.61
C ALA A 134 -0.47 -1.58 13.85
N GLN A 135 0.15 -2.12 12.81
CA GLN A 135 -0.45 -3.22 12.06
C GLN A 135 -0.76 -4.41 12.97
N ASN A 136 0.24 -4.95 13.64
CA ASN A 136 0.13 -6.05 14.60
C ASN A 136 1.36 -6.12 15.52
N GLU A 137 1.21 -6.82 16.63
CA GLU A 137 2.32 -7.16 17.53
C GLU A 137 2.96 -8.48 17.08
N GLU A 138 4.28 -8.52 17.01
CA GLU A 138 5.08 -9.69 16.63
C GLU A 138 5.98 -10.07 17.81
N VAL A 139 5.71 -11.22 18.41
CA VAL A 139 6.44 -11.74 19.58
C VAL A 139 6.62 -13.25 19.46
N GLY A 140 7.68 -13.78 20.06
CA GLY A 140 7.97 -15.22 20.04
C GLY A 140 8.43 -15.73 18.67
N THR A 141 8.81 -14.83 17.77
CA THR A 141 9.32 -15.18 16.43
C THR A 141 10.85 -15.20 16.43
N ALA A 142 11.44 -16.24 15.83
CA ALA A 142 12.88 -16.30 15.58
C ALA A 142 13.34 -15.26 14.54
N TYR A 143 12.44 -14.71 13.76
CA TYR A 143 12.75 -13.79 12.68
C TYR A 143 13.54 -12.56 13.16
N TYR A 144 13.02 -11.82 14.15
CA TYR A 144 13.70 -10.64 14.67
C TYR A 144 15.00 -10.99 15.39
N LYS A 145 14.99 -12.07 16.18
CA LYS A 145 16.20 -12.52 16.88
C LYS A 145 17.32 -12.84 15.89
N ASN A 146 17.05 -13.61 14.85
CA ASN A 146 18.04 -13.97 13.84
C ASN A 146 18.59 -12.73 13.08
N ILE A 147 17.73 -11.76 12.79
CA ILE A 147 18.14 -10.51 12.14
C ILE A 147 19.01 -9.67 13.06
N MET A 148 18.58 -9.45 14.30
CA MET A 148 19.29 -8.59 15.25
C MET A 148 20.64 -9.19 15.68
N ASP A 149 20.74 -10.51 15.81
CA ASP A 149 22.01 -11.21 16.07
C ASP A 149 23.00 -11.08 14.91
N GLY A 150 22.51 -10.86 13.68
CA GLY A 150 23.32 -10.59 12.50
C GLY A 150 23.79 -9.14 12.37
N LEU A 151 23.37 -8.24 13.27
CA LEU A 151 23.78 -6.84 13.27
C LEU A 151 24.91 -6.61 14.27
N ASP A 152 25.87 -5.75 13.91
CA ASP A 152 26.90 -5.32 14.85
C ASP A 152 26.35 -4.20 15.75
N THR A 153 25.80 -4.62 16.89
CA THR A 153 25.19 -3.73 17.89
C THR A 153 25.98 -3.57 19.18
N ARG A 154 27.13 -4.23 19.31
CA ARG A 154 27.90 -4.32 20.57
C ARG A 154 28.34 -2.96 21.12
N ASP A 155 28.80 -2.08 20.25
CA ASP A 155 29.33 -0.76 20.63
C ASP A 155 28.34 0.37 20.28
N MET A 156 27.06 0.02 20.04
CA MET A 156 26.07 1.02 19.68
C MET A 156 25.55 1.79 20.87
N VAL A 157 25.52 3.11 20.72
CA VAL A 157 24.84 4.00 21.67
C VAL A 157 23.33 3.92 21.42
N MET A 158 22.59 3.39 22.39
CA MET A 158 21.16 3.22 22.28
C MET A 158 20.47 3.36 23.63
N PRO A 159 19.16 3.64 23.68
CA PRO A 159 18.42 3.74 24.94
C PRO A 159 18.35 2.38 25.62
N ARG A 160 18.33 2.41 26.95
CA ARG A 160 18.32 1.22 27.81
C ARG A 160 17.21 0.22 27.42
N CYS A 161 16.01 0.73 27.11
CA CYS A 161 14.88 -0.13 26.74
C CYS A 161 15.14 -0.95 25.46
N LEU A 162 15.81 -0.36 24.45
CA LEU A 162 16.19 -1.09 23.25
C LEU A 162 17.30 -2.11 23.53
N HIS A 163 18.31 -1.72 24.30
CA HIS A 163 19.36 -2.65 24.71
C HIS A 163 18.81 -3.88 25.47
N GLU A 164 17.89 -3.66 26.41
CA GLU A 164 17.23 -4.73 27.17
C GLU A 164 16.38 -5.63 26.25
N GLU A 165 15.70 -5.06 25.24
CA GLU A 165 14.90 -5.85 24.30
C GLU A 165 15.77 -6.69 23.36
N LEU A 166 16.88 -6.14 22.85
CA LEU A 166 17.82 -6.88 22.00
C LEU A 166 18.53 -8.03 22.73
N ALA A 167 18.70 -7.92 24.06
CA ALA A 167 19.31 -8.96 24.89
C ALA A 167 18.37 -10.16 25.15
N ARG A 168 17.09 -10.08 24.78
CA ARG A 168 16.12 -11.15 25.02
C ARG A 168 16.32 -12.34 24.08
N GLN A 169 15.88 -13.51 24.52
CA GLN A 169 15.83 -14.73 23.72
C GLN A 169 14.78 -14.61 22.60
N SER A 170 13.71 -13.86 22.84
CA SER A 170 12.68 -13.54 21.85
C SER A 170 12.48 -12.04 21.84
N ILE A 171 12.77 -11.42 20.70
CA ILE A 171 12.66 -9.99 20.50
C ILE A 171 11.24 -9.66 20.03
N GLY A 172 10.59 -8.71 20.70
CA GLY A 172 9.29 -8.21 20.33
C GLY A 172 9.39 -7.05 19.35
N SER A 173 8.35 -6.90 18.55
CA SER A 173 8.24 -5.85 17.55
C SER A 173 6.77 -5.48 17.32
N TYR A 174 6.55 -4.30 16.76
CA TYR A 174 5.31 -3.96 16.07
C TYR A 174 5.59 -3.83 14.58
N ASN A 175 4.79 -4.50 13.76
CA ASN A 175 4.87 -4.30 12.32
C ASN A 175 4.42 -2.88 11.97
N ALA A 176 5.33 -2.10 11.38
CA ALA A 176 5.13 -0.69 11.09
C ALA A 176 4.61 -0.43 9.65
N GLY A 177 4.12 -1.45 8.97
CA GLY A 177 3.44 -1.24 7.69
C GLY A 177 2.22 -0.32 7.83
N VAL A 178 1.56 -0.36 8.99
CA VAL A 178 0.66 0.69 9.47
C VAL A 178 1.13 1.15 10.84
N LEU A 179 1.35 2.45 11.00
CA LEU A 179 1.74 3.04 12.28
C LEU A 179 1.20 4.47 12.40
N GLY A 180 0.74 4.86 13.60
CA GLY A 180 0.24 6.21 13.84
C GLY A 180 -0.52 6.31 15.14
N GLY A 181 -1.53 7.18 15.16
CA GLY A 181 -2.42 7.43 16.28
C GLY A 181 -2.53 8.91 16.64
N SER A 182 -3.15 9.19 17.79
CA SER A 182 -3.36 10.57 18.29
C SER A 182 -2.27 11.02 19.26
N ASP A 183 -1.42 10.13 19.76
CA ASP A 183 -0.30 10.47 20.65
C ASP A 183 0.93 10.89 19.83
N THR A 184 0.79 12.00 19.11
CA THR A 184 1.89 12.56 18.30
C THR A 184 3.11 12.91 19.14
N GLY A 185 2.93 13.28 20.42
CA GLY A 185 4.02 13.55 21.33
C GLY A 185 4.90 12.30 21.60
N PHE A 186 4.30 11.14 21.78
CA PHE A 186 5.07 9.88 21.89
C PHE A 186 5.78 9.57 20.55
N ILE A 187 5.07 9.70 19.43
CA ILE A 187 5.63 9.41 18.10
C ILE A 187 6.83 10.33 17.80
N GLN A 188 6.76 11.61 18.14
CA GLN A 188 7.88 12.54 17.98
C GLN A 188 9.08 12.13 18.82
N ARG A 189 8.91 11.79 20.12
CA ARG A 189 10.01 11.31 20.96
C ARG A 189 10.63 10.02 20.44
N TYR A 190 9.80 9.11 19.93
CA TYR A 190 10.27 7.89 19.29
C TYR A 190 11.13 8.19 18.06
N CYS A 191 10.68 9.09 17.17
CA CYS A 191 11.46 9.50 16.00
C CYS A 191 12.78 10.18 16.39
N GLU A 192 12.77 11.10 17.35
CA GLU A 192 13.97 11.75 17.87
C GLU A 192 14.96 10.73 18.44
N THR A 193 14.46 9.70 19.11
CA THR A 193 15.30 8.63 19.65
C THR A 193 15.92 7.80 18.53
N ALA A 194 15.13 7.44 17.49
CA ALA A 194 15.65 6.76 16.32
C ALA A 194 16.72 7.58 15.59
N PHE A 195 16.48 8.88 15.38
CA PHE A 195 17.47 9.77 14.74
C PHE A 195 18.75 9.90 15.56
N ARG A 196 18.67 9.90 16.89
CA ARG A 196 19.87 9.86 17.74
C ARG A 196 20.64 8.56 17.55
N ILE A 197 19.97 7.41 17.60
CA ILE A 197 20.60 6.11 17.35
C ILE A 197 21.31 6.11 15.99
N ILE A 198 20.66 6.59 14.95
CA ILE A 198 21.21 6.62 13.59
C ILE A 198 22.47 7.49 13.56
N ARG A 199 22.41 8.73 14.05
CA ARG A 199 23.51 9.67 14.05
C ARG A 199 24.67 9.24 14.95
N ASP A 200 24.36 8.87 16.20
CA ASP A 200 25.38 8.59 17.22
C ASP A 200 26.16 7.29 16.92
N ASN A 201 25.61 6.43 16.03
CA ASN A 201 26.26 5.20 15.56
C ASN A 201 26.72 5.26 14.10
N GLY A 202 26.62 6.43 13.46
CA GLY A 202 27.08 6.65 12.09
C GLY A 202 26.28 5.90 11.02
N LEU A 203 25.04 5.49 11.30
CA LEU A 203 24.15 4.85 10.30
C LEU A 203 23.72 5.83 9.19
N ASP A 204 23.88 7.12 9.43
CA ASP A 204 23.68 8.20 8.45
C ASP A 204 24.84 8.40 7.48
N ARG A 205 25.93 7.61 7.60
CA ARG A 205 27.14 7.77 6.79
C ARG A 205 27.45 6.52 5.97
N ALA A 206 27.79 6.71 4.70
CA ALA A 206 28.14 5.62 3.79
C ALA A 206 29.46 4.90 4.15
N ASP A 207 30.34 5.56 4.88
CA ASP A 207 31.66 5.04 5.28
C ASP A 207 31.65 4.30 6.63
N SER A 208 30.50 4.18 7.29
CA SER A 208 30.38 3.62 8.64
C SER A 208 30.66 2.11 8.75
N GLY A 209 30.69 1.39 7.64
CA GLY A 209 30.73 -0.08 7.62
C GLY A 209 29.40 -0.76 8.05
N ARG A 210 28.37 0.03 8.39
CA ARG A 210 27.06 -0.42 8.86
C ARG A 210 25.94 -0.21 7.83
N LEU A 211 26.19 -0.64 6.60
CA LEU A 211 25.24 -0.48 5.47
C LEU A 211 24.25 -1.63 5.34
N ASN A 212 23.90 -2.28 6.43
CA ASN A 212 22.92 -3.36 6.44
C ASN A 212 21.49 -2.81 6.57
N GLY A 213 20.65 -3.05 5.58
CA GLY A 213 19.25 -2.60 5.58
C GLY A 213 18.41 -3.15 6.74
N ASN A 214 18.85 -4.20 7.43
CA ASN A 214 18.16 -4.73 8.60
C ASN A 214 18.22 -3.78 9.82
N TYR A 215 19.11 -2.78 9.84
CA TYR A 215 19.05 -1.74 10.86
C TYR A 215 17.73 -0.96 10.84
N ASN A 216 17.02 -0.91 9.69
CA ASN A 216 15.69 -0.32 9.63
C ASN A 216 14.72 -0.98 10.61
N LEU A 217 14.73 -2.32 10.68
CA LEU A 217 13.86 -3.05 11.61
C LEU A 217 14.19 -2.73 13.06
N MET A 218 15.47 -2.51 13.38
CA MET A 218 15.91 -2.17 14.73
C MET A 218 15.41 -0.79 15.15
N PHE A 219 15.71 0.26 14.39
CA PHE A 219 15.38 1.63 14.81
C PHE A 219 13.92 2.02 14.50
N GLU A 220 13.22 1.28 13.65
CA GLU A 220 11.80 1.50 13.38
C GLU A 220 10.91 0.60 14.25
N GLN A 221 10.97 -0.71 14.07
CA GLN A 221 9.97 -1.63 14.61
C GLN A 221 10.28 -2.08 16.05
N VAL A 222 11.52 -2.51 16.29
CA VAL A 222 11.94 -3.00 17.61
C VAL A 222 12.05 -1.85 18.61
N LEU A 223 12.59 -0.69 18.21
CA LEU A 223 12.65 0.51 19.06
C LEU A 223 11.25 0.97 19.47
N PHE A 224 10.31 1.03 18.52
CA PHE A 224 8.93 1.40 18.84
C PHE A 224 8.34 0.46 19.90
N TYR A 225 8.50 -0.85 19.72
CA TYR A 225 8.07 -1.84 20.69
C TYR A 225 8.71 -1.63 22.07
N ALA A 226 10.03 -1.48 22.12
CA ALA A 226 10.78 -1.29 23.36
C ALA A 226 10.34 -0.05 24.13
N MET A 227 10.15 1.07 23.43
CA MET A 227 9.67 2.33 24.03
C MET A 227 8.22 2.21 24.52
N VAL A 228 7.34 1.59 23.74
CA VAL A 228 5.95 1.33 24.14
C VAL A 228 5.90 0.52 25.43
N LYS A 229 6.70 -0.55 25.55
CA LYS A 229 6.76 -1.38 26.75
C LYS A 229 7.36 -0.63 27.94
N ALA A 230 8.44 0.13 27.75
CA ALA A 230 9.09 0.91 28.80
C ALA A 230 8.17 2.00 29.39
N GLU A 231 7.42 2.69 28.53
CA GLU A 231 6.46 3.71 28.95
C GLU A 231 5.06 3.16 29.28
N ARG A 232 4.88 1.83 29.23
CA ARG A 232 3.59 1.15 29.46
C ARG A 232 2.44 1.73 28.64
N ARG A 233 2.72 2.06 27.39
CA ARG A 233 1.71 2.59 26.47
C ARG A 233 0.86 1.46 25.89
N LYS A 234 -0.39 1.78 25.56
CA LYS A 234 -1.28 0.86 24.87
C LYS A 234 -1.22 1.13 23.37
N VAL A 235 -1.07 0.07 22.57
CA VAL A 235 -1.15 0.12 21.10
C VAL A 235 -2.39 -0.63 20.66
N THR A 236 -3.17 -0.02 19.79
CA THR A 236 -4.27 -0.68 19.08
C THR A 236 -3.71 -1.34 17.84
N THR A 237 -3.93 -2.64 17.67
CA THR A 237 -3.48 -3.39 16.49
C THR A 237 -4.64 -3.69 15.56
N LEU A 238 -4.36 -3.70 14.25
CA LEU A 238 -5.37 -3.93 13.20
C LEU A 238 -5.66 -5.41 12.99
N PHE A 239 -4.68 -6.28 13.24
CA PHE A 239 -4.89 -7.71 13.31
C PHE A 239 -5.05 -8.15 14.76
N ALA A 240 -6.03 -9.01 15.01
CA ALA A 240 -6.25 -9.56 16.33
C ALA A 240 -5.15 -10.56 16.71
N GLY A 241 -4.71 -10.48 17.97
CA GLY A 241 -3.72 -11.40 18.54
C GLY A 241 -2.28 -11.03 18.22
N ARG A 242 -1.38 -11.95 18.56
CA ARG A 242 0.07 -11.84 18.38
C ARG A 242 0.51 -12.71 17.22
N THR A 243 1.38 -12.18 16.37
CA THR A 243 2.03 -12.97 15.34
C THR A 243 3.30 -13.60 15.92
N CYS A 244 3.33 -14.92 15.95
CA CYS A 244 4.52 -15.71 16.30
C CYS A 244 5.23 -16.19 15.02
N ASP A 245 6.27 -17.02 15.16
CA ASP A 245 6.99 -17.62 14.03
C ASP A 245 6.03 -18.20 13.01
N ASN A 246 6.23 -17.84 11.73
CA ASN A 246 5.37 -18.20 10.61
C ASN A 246 3.89 -17.83 10.79
N GLY A 247 3.59 -16.87 11.65
CA GLY A 247 2.24 -16.47 12.00
C GLY A 247 1.46 -15.82 10.86
N TYR A 248 2.12 -15.30 9.84
CA TYR A 248 1.47 -14.75 8.66
C TYR A 248 1.00 -15.85 7.72
N THR A 249 -0.27 -15.81 7.35
CA THR A 249 -0.87 -16.74 6.40
C THR A 249 -0.81 -16.21 4.98
N TYR A 250 -1.00 -17.10 3.99
CA TYR A 250 -1.12 -16.67 2.58
C TYR A 250 -2.17 -15.56 2.39
N GLY A 251 -3.29 -15.64 3.12
CA GLY A 251 -4.35 -14.65 3.06
C GLY A 251 -3.92 -13.25 3.51
N GLU A 252 -2.93 -13.15 4.42
CA GLU A 252 -2.41 -11.87 4.92
C GLU A 252 -1.38 -11.25 3.98
N PHE A 253 -0.82 -12.03 3.06
CA PHE A 253 0.18 -11.56 2.10
C PHE A 253 -0.34 -11.34 0.69
N CYS A 254 -1.11 -12.27 0.16
CA CYS A 254 -1.32 -12.38 -1.28
C CYS A 254 -2.77 -12.64 -1.71
N ASP A 255 -3.71 -12.76 -0.80
CA ASP A 255 -5.10 -13.13 -1.13
C ASP A 255 -5.89 -11.93 -1.71
N PHE A 256 -5.44 -11.44 -2.86
CA PHE A 256 -6.10 -10.36 -3.57
C PHE A 256 -7.53 -10.71 -4.01
N LEU A 257 -7.85 -11.99 -4.18
CA LEU A 257 -9.21 -12.42 -4.57
C LEU A 257 -10.23 -12.21 -3.45
N ASN A 258 -9.80 -12.30 -2.19
CA ASN A 258 -10.65 -12.09 -1.03
C ASN A 258 -10.28 -10.82 -0.25
N ILE A 259 -9.62 -9.87 -0.86
CA ILE A 259 -9.12 -8.65 -0.21
C ILE A 259 -10.24 -7.90 0.52
N SER A 260 -11.45 -7.83 -0.05
CA SER A 260 -12.61 -7.16 0.55
C SER A 260 -13.06 -7.76 1.90
N ARG A 261 -12.64 -8.99 2.20
CA ARG A 261 -12.94 -9.69 3.46
C ARG A 261 -11.87 -9.47 4.54
N ARG A 262 -10.76 -8.80 4.20
CA ARG A 262 -9.63 -8.55 5.10
C ARG A 262 -9.67 -7.13 5.63
N PRO A 263 -9.12 -6.85 6.83
CA PRO A 263 -8.91 -5.47 7.28
C PRO A 263 -7.93 -4.74 6.38
N LEU A 264 -6.86 -5.42 5.99
CA LEU A 264 -5.87 -4.99 5.00
C LEU A 264 -5.15 -6.22 4.45
N LEU A 265 -4.40 -6.03 3.35
CA LEU A 265 -3.47 -7.01 2.81
C LEU A 265 -2.11 -6.34 2.70
N HIS A 266 -1.05 -6.98 3.21
CA HIS A 266 0.31 -6.45 3.20
C HIS A 266 1.24 -7.39 2.43
N LEU A 267 1.74 -6.99 1.27
CA LEU A 267 2.64 -7.80 0.47
C LEU A 267 4.09 -7.68 0.98
N LEU A 268 4.39 -8.42 2.05
CA LEU A 268 5.63 -8.33 2.81
C LEU A 268 6.86 -8.92 2.10
N GLY A 269 8.00 -8.31 2.31
CA GLY A 269 9.35 -8.88 2.15
C GLY A 269 9.55 -9.66 0.84
N GLY A 270 9.93 -10.92 0.95
CA GLY A 270 10.23 -11.80 -0.19
C GLY A 270 9.06 -12.09 -1.13
N HIS A 271 7.81 -11.90 -0.67
CA HIS A 271 6.61 -12.07 -1.52
C HIS A 271 6.56 -11.04 -2.67
N LYS A 272 7.20 -9.89 -2.52
CA LYS A 272 7.36 -8.89 -3.60
C LYS A 272 8.14 -9.41 -4.81
N ARG A 273 8.94 -10.48 -4.63
CA ARG A 273 9.72 -11.16 -5.69
C ARG A 273 9.06 -12.44 -6.19
N ASN A 274 7.94 -12.82 -5.61
CA ASN A 274 7.18 -13.99 -6.04
C ASN A 274 6.31 -13.65 -7.25
N ALA A 275 6.56 -14.30 -8.38
CA ALA A 275 5.86 -14.03 -9.65
C ALA A 275 4.34 -14.21 -9.54
N LYS A 276 3.87 -15.21 -8.77
CA LYS A 276 2.43 -15.44 -8.56
C LYS A 276 1.79 -14.31 -7.74
N ALA A 277 2.45 -13.85 -6.67
CA ALA A 277 1.96 -12.73 -5.86
C ALA A 277 1.92 -11.44 -6.68
N CYS A 278 2.98 -11.16 -7.45
CA CYS A 278 3.03 -10.02 -8.36
C CYS A 278 1.94 -10.07 -9.44
N ALA A 279 1.69 -11.25 -10.01
CA ALA A 279 0.61 -11.43 -10.99
C ALA A 279 -0.78 -11.19 -10.37
N LEU A 280 -1.00 -11.60 -9.11
CA LEU A 280 -2.26 -11.32 -8.40
C LEU A 280 -2.44 -9.83 -8.12
N LEU A 281 -1.38 -9.13 -7.72
CA LEU A 281 -1.37 -7.66 -7.59
C LEU A 281 -1.75 -6.98 -8.91
N ALA A 282 -1.08 -7.36 -10.01
CA ALA A 282 -1.35 -6.80 -11.33
C ALA A 282 -2.80 -7.02 -11.78
N ARG A 283 -3.35 -8.22 -11.52
CA ARG A 283 -4.76 -8.53 -11.79
C ARG A 283 -5.72 -7.70 -10.94
N ALA A 284 -5.40 -7.51 -9.66
CA ALA A 284 -6.21 -6.68 -8.77
C ALA A 284 -6.27 -5.22 -9.25
N LEU A 285 -5.12 -4.66 -9.65
CA LEU A 285 -5.08 -3.32 -10.23
C LEU A 285 -5.84 -3.24 -11.55
N LEU A 286 -5.60 -4.18 -12.48
CA LEU A 286 -6.27 -4.22 -13.78
C LEU A 286 -7.79 -4.34 -13.63
N GLY A 287 -8.26 -5.20 -12.71
CA GLY A 287 -9.69 -5.42 -12.53
C GLY A 287 -10.43 -4.28 -11.83
N ARG A 288 -9.74 -3.45 -11.04
CA ARG A 288 -10.35 -2.38 -10.26
C ARG A 288 -10.08 -0.98 -10.82
N TYR A 289 -8.89 -0.78 -11.38
CA TYR A 289 -8.44 0.52 -11.91
C TYR A 289 -7.64 0.32 -13.21
N PRO A 290 -8.28 -0.15 -14.29
CA PRO A 290 -7.62 -0.53 -15.54
C PRO A 290 -6.80 0.60 -16.16
N GLU A 291 -7.24 1.85 -16.05
CA GLU A 291 -6.54 3.01 -16.56
C GLU A 291 -5.15 3.19 -15.95
N TYR A 292 -4.98 2.89 -14.66
CA TYR A 292 -3.66 2.98 -14.00
C TYR A 292 -2.75 1.83 -14.38
N PHE A 293 -3.30 0.63 -14.54
CA PHE A 293 -2.55 -0.51 -15.07
C PHE A 293 -1.94 -0.18 -16.43
N TRP A 294 -2.74 0.41 -17.33
CA TRP A 294 -2.30 0.76 -18.68
C TRP A 294 -1.31 1.90 -18.69
N ARG A 295 -1.49 2.95 -17.89
CA ARG A 295 -0.49 4.01 -17.74
C ARG A 295 0.86 3.45 -17.31
N ILE A 296 0.85 2.50 -16.37
CA ILE A 296 2.09 1.82 -15.95
C ILE A 296 2.67 1.01 -17.11
N ALA A 297 1.88 0.20 -17.81
CA ALA A 297 2.36 -0.59 -18.94
C ALA A 297 2.97 0.29 -20.05
N GLU A 298 2.35 1.42 -20.38
CA GLU A 298 2.87 2.38 -21.36
C GLU A 298 4.23 2.96 -20.96
N MET A 299 4.47 3.22 -19.67
CA MET A 299 5.76 3.70 -19.18
C MET A 299 6.90 2.73 -19.46
N PHE A 300 6.61 1.47 -19.69
CA PHE A 300 7.57 0.39 -19.99
C PHE A 300 7.49 -0.08 -21.46
N GLY A 301 7.03 0.78 -22.36
CA GLY A 301 6.95 0.49 -23.80
C GLY A 301 5.95 -0.62 -24.15
N GLY A 302 4.87 -0.71 -23.40
CA GLY A 302 3.82 -1.72 -23.58
C GLY A 302 4.21 -3.10 -23.02
N ARG A 303 5.39 -3.23 -22.41
CA ARG A 303 5.75 -4.45 -21.68
C ARG A 303 4.94 -4.50 -20.38
N HIS A 304 4.08 -5.50 -20.29
CA HIS A 304 3.27 -5.72 -19.08
C HIS A 304 3.70 -7.03 -18.41
N PRO A 305 3.46 -7.13 -17.11
CA PRO A 305 3.73 -8.36 -16.37
C PRO A 305 2.99 -9.54 -16.98
N ARG A 306 3.65 -10.68 -17.08
CA ARG A 306 3.00 -11.93 -17.49
C ARG A 306 1.90 -12.26 -16.48
N LEU A 307 0.66 -12.11 -16.88
CA LEU A 307 -0.48 -12.59 -16.11
C LEU A 307 -0.52 -14.11 -16.25
N SER A 308 0.26 -14.82 -15.43
CA SER A 308 0.36 -16.28 -15.49
C SER A 308 -1.02 -16.92 -15.31
N GLY A 309 -1.39 -17.82 -16.21
CA GLY A 309 -2.59 -18.64 -16.12
C GLY A 309 -3.63 -18.44 -17.24
N MET A 310 -3.33 -17.65 -18.29
CA MET A 310 -4.15 -17.65 -19.51
C MET A 310 -3.37 -18.22 -20.70
N PRO A 311 -3.88 -19.22 -21.42
CA PRO A 311 -3.22 -19.84 -22.57
C PRO A 311 -3.47 -19.08 -23.87
N VAL A 312 -3.16 -17.77 -23.92
CA VAL A 312 -3.38 -16.92 -25.11
C VAL A 312 -2.04 -16.37 -25.58
N ALA A 313 -1.82 -16.28 -26.89
CA ALA A 313 -0.62 -15.71 -27.49
C ALA A 313 -0.37 -14.27 -27.04
N GLU A 314 0.89 -13.85 -26.91
CA GLU A 314 1.29 -12.59 -26.27
C GLU A 314 0.72 -11.35 -26.98
N THR A 315 0.56 -11.40 -28.30
CA THR A 315 -0.08 -10.38 -29.12
C THR A 315 -1.59 -10.26 -28.91
N ASP A 316 -2.27 -11.39 -28.70
CA ASP A 316 -3.74 -11.42 -28.53
C ASP A 316 -4.16 -10.93 -27.13
N ARG A 317 -3.28 -11.10 -26.12
CA ARG A 317 -3.54 -10.64 -24.76
C ARG A 317 -3.57 -9.13 -24.63
N LEU A 318 -2.65 -8.42 -25.28
CA LEU A 318 -2.63 -6.96 -25.31
C LEU A 318 -3.87 -6.41 -26.03
N SER A 319 -4.25 -7.04 -27.14
CA SER A 319 -5.44 -6.69 -27.88
C SER A 319 -6.70 -6.88 -27.04
N ALA A 320 -6.87 -8.03 -26.39
CA ALA A 320 -8.05 -8.32 -25.57
C ALA A 320 -8.19 -7.37 -24.38
N VAL A 321 -7.10 -7.03 -23.70
CA VAL A 321 -7.17 -6.15 -22.53
C VAL A 321 -7.30 -4.68 -22.94
N ARG A 322 -6.69 -4.23 -24.04
CA ARG A 322 -6.98 -2.92 -24.64
C ARG A 322 -8.45 -2.81 -25.06
N CYS A 323 -9.00 -3.87 -25.63
CA CYS A 323 -10.42 -3.93 -25.96
C CYS A 323 -11.32 -3.80 -24.72
N VAL A 324 -10.97 -4.48 -23.61
CA VAL A 324 -11.72 -4.37 -22.35
C VAL A 324 -11.61 -2.97 -21.75
N ALA A 325 -10.42 -2.36 -21.72
CA ALA A 325 -10.24 -1.00 -21.21
C ALA A 325 -11.00 0.02 -22.09
N SER A 326 -10.85 -0.04 -23.41
CA SER A 326 -11.58 0.81 -24.32
C SER A 326 -13.10 0.58 -24.28
N TYR A 327 -13.53 -0.64 -23.97
CA TYR A 327 -14.95 -0.97 -23.77
C TYR A 327 -15.46 -0.36 -22.46
N THR A 328 -14.65 -0.36 -21.40
CA THR A 328 -15.02 0.26 -20.12
C THR A 328 -15.14 1.77 -20.26
N ASP A 329 -14.17 2.42 -20.92
CA ASP A 329 -14.23 3.86 -21.20
C ASP A 329 -15.46 4.22 -22.07
N TRP A 330 -15.76 3.40 -23.07
CA TRP A 330 -16.94 3.56 -23.88
C TRP A 330 -18.24 3.34 -23.08
N LEU A 331 -18.28 2.36 -22.18
CA LEU A 331 -19.44 2.14 -21.28
C LEU A 331 -19.67 3.34 -20.37
N GLU A 332 -18.62 3.93 -19.81
CA GLU A 332 -18.74 5.13 -18.97
C GLU A 332 -19.21 6.35 -19.76
N GLU A 333 -18.76 6.49 -20.99
CA GLU A 333 -19.21 7.55 -21.89
C GLU A 333 -20.70 7.33 -22.25
N ARG A 334 -21.11 6.10 -22.59
CA ARG A 334 -22.50 5.74 -22.84
C ARG A 334 -23.38 5.88 -21.61
N LYS A 335 -22.86 5.55 -20.44
CA LYS A 335 -23.57 5.77 -19.19
C LYS A 335 -23.86 7.24 -18.95
N ARG A 336 -22.89 8.12 -19.23
CA ARG A 336 -23.11 9.58 -19.15
C ARG A 336 -24.15 10.07 -20.14
N GLU A 337 -24.13 9.55 -21.37
CA GLU A 337 -25.17 9.87 -22.36
C GLU A 337 -26.54 9.31 -21.94
N TRP A 338 -26.59 8.14 -21.34
CA TRP A 338 -27.81 7.54 -20.84
C TRP A 338 -28.35 8.23 -19.58
N ASP A 339 -27.48 8.78 -18.75
CA ASP A 339 -27.91 9.58 -17.59
C ASP A 339 -28.61 10.89 -18.02
N ALA A 340 -28.41 11.30 -19.26
CA ALA A 340 -29.10 12.45 -19.87
C ALA A 340 -30.46 12.13 -20.51
N VAL A 341 -30.84 10.83 -20.64
CA VAL A 341 -32.07 10.38 -21.32
C VAL A 341 -33.02 9.73 -20.29
N GLU A 342 -34.26 10.23 -20.27
CA GLU A 342 -35.27 9.80 -19.30
C GLU A 342 -35.74 8.32 -19.46
N ARG A 343 -36.77 7.94 -18.96
CA ARG A 343 -37.59 6.72 -18.75
C ARG A 343 -37.27 5.42 -19.56
N ASP A 344 -36.90 5.47 -20.82
CA ASP A 344 -36.58 4.29 -21.67
C ASP A 344 -35.24 3.63 -21.31
N ARG A 345 -34.48 4.28 -20.47
CA ARG A 345 -33.12 3.95 -20.04
C ARG A 345 -33.08 2.67 -19.20
N LEU A 346 -33.97 2.55 -18.22
CA LEU A 346 -33.97 1.42 -17.29
C LEU A 346 -34.40 0.12 -18.02
N ILE A 347 -35.41 0.22 -18.90
CA ILE A 347 -35.88 -0.92 -19.66
C ILE A 347 -34.78 -1.48 -20.57
N ARG A 348 -34.04 -0.60 -21.26
CA ARG A 348 -32.91 -1.02 -22.13
C ARG A 348 -31.73 -1.58 -21.37
N GLN A 349 -31.47 -1.10 -20.14
CA GLN A 349 -30.43 -1.66 -19.28
C GLN A 349 -30.78 -3.08 -18.82
N GLU A 350 -32.02 -3.31 -18.43
CA GLU A 350 -32.48 -4.64 -18.02
C GLU A 350 -32.44 -5.63 -19.18
N GLU A 351 -32.89 -5.23 -20.37
CA GLU A 351 -32.82 -6.07 -21.57
C GLU A 351 -31.37 -6.41 -21.97
N LEU A 352 -30.45 -5.45 -21.86
CA LEU A 352 -29.05 -5.68 -22.16
C LEU A 352 -28.40 -6.62 -21.13
N ALA A 353 -28.68 -6.40 -19.85
CA ALA A 353 -28.16 -7.24 -18.78
C ALA A 353 -28.67 -8.67 -18.90
N ALA A 354 -29.94 -8.85 -19.22
CA ALA A 354 -30.54 -10.16 -19.45
C ALA A 354 -29.87 -10.92 -20.60
N ARG A 355 -29.59 -10.25 -21.71
CA ARG A 355 -28.89 -10.85 -22.87
C ARG A 355 -27.45 -11.21 -22.58
N VAL A 356 -26.75 -10.41 -21.81
CA VAL A 356 -25.37 -10.71 -21.35
C VAL A 356 -25.38 -11.94 -20.44
N VAL A 357 -26.33 -12.03 -19.51
CA VAL A 357 -26.48 -13.20 -18.64
C VAL A 357 -26.83 -14.44 -19.44
N GLU A 358 -27.75 -14.34 -20.42
CA GLU A 358 -28.08 -15.44 -21.33
C GLU A 358 -26.87 -15.94 -22.09
N PHE A 359 -26.00 -15.03 -22.65
CA PHE A 359 -24.78 -15.41 -23.37
C PHE A 359 -23.80 -16.17 -22.47
N PHE A 360 -23.61 -15.75 -21.23
CA PHE A 360 -22.69 -16.42 -20.30
C PHE A 360 -23.25 -17.75 -19.77
N ASN A 361 -24.56 -17.94 -19.79
CA ASN A 361 -25.20 -19.19 -19.40
C ASN A 361 -25.31 -20.22 -20.54
N ILE A 362 -24.97 -19.86 -21.77
CA ILE A 362 -24.88 -20.82 -22.89
C ILE A 362 -23.61 -21.66 -22.69
N GLY A 363 -23.73 -23.00 -22.75
CA GLY A 363 -22.60 -23.92 -22.70
C GLY A 363 -21.56 -23.64 -23.81
N GLU A 364 -20.28 -23.92 -23.57
CA GLU A 364 -19.18 -23.62 -24.50
C GLU A 364 -19.44 -24.14 -25.93
N GLU A 365 -19.97 -25.33 -26.06
CA GLU A 365 -20.30 -25.94 -27.36
C GLU A 365 -21.35 -25.17 -28.19
N ARG A 366 -22.16 -24.33 -27.56
CA ARG A 366 -23.13 -23.48 -28.23
C ARG A 366 -22.65 -22.07 -28.51
N ARG A 367 -21.55 -21.63 -27.88
CA ARG A 367 -21.01 -20.29 -28.08
C ARG A 367 -20.36 -20.10 -29.45
N ASP A 368 -19.74 -21.16 -29.98
CA ASP A 368 -19.11 -21.14 -31.30
C ASP A 368 -20.09 -20.95 -32.46
N GLY A 369 -21.38 -21.23 -32.25
CA GLY A 369 -22.47 -21.01 -33.21
C GLY A 369 -23.25 -19.70 -33.01
N CYS A 370 -22.93 -18.93 -31.98
CA CYS A 370 -23.64 -17.67 -31.71
C CYS A 370 -23.12 -16.57 -32.64
N VAL A 371 -23.97 -16.13 -33.56
CA VAL A 371 -23.79 -14.86 -34.27
C VAL A 371 -24.09 -13.76 -33.26
N LEU A 372 -23.05 -13.10 -32.76
CA LEU A 372 -23.21 -11.87 -32.00
C LEU A 372 -23.82 -10.83 -32.93
N ALA A 373 -25.12 -10.64 -32.86
CA ALA A 373 -25.75 -9.49 -33.49
C ALA A 373 -25.12 -8.25 -32.86
N VAL A 374 -24.42 -7.47 -33.66
CA VAL A 374 -23.83 -6.20 -33.22
C VAL A 374 -24.97 -5.33 -32.72
N ASN A 375 -25.10 -5.24 -31.41
CA ASN A 375 -25.93 -4.21 -30.80
C ASN A 375 -25.43 -2.87 -31.36
N PRO A 376 -26.28 -1.97 -31.89
CA PRO A 376 -25.86 -0.65 -32.38
C PRO A 376 -25.11 0.17 -31.34
N TYR A 377 -25.15 -0.26 -30.09
CA TYR A 377 -24.39 0.31 -28.97
C TYR A 377 -23.11 -0.49 -28.62
N MET A 378 -22.75 -1.54 -29.37
CA MET A 378 -21.47 -2.22 -29.27
C MET A 378 -20.52 -1.70 -30.35
N ARG A 379 -19.34 -1.24 -29.93
CA ARG A 379 -18.18 -1.09 -30.82
C ARG A 379 -17.42 -2.41 -30.84
N VAL A 380 -17.08 -2.89 -32.03
CA VAL A 380 -16.03 -3.90 -32.19
C VAL A 380 -14.71 -3.16 -32.17
N PHE A 381 -13.87 -3.45 -31.20
CA PHE A 381 -12.56 -2.86 -31.03
C PHE A 381 -11.49 -3.80 -31.57
#